data_735118222c2cb637f255f6f4dfb21629
#
_entry.id   735118222c2cb637f255f6f4dfb21629
#
_cell.length_a   1.000
_cell.length_b   1.000
_cell.length_c   1.000
_cell.angle_alpha   90.00
_cell.angle_beta   90.00
_cell.angle_gamma   90.00
#
_symmetry.space_group_name_H-M   'P 1'
#
loop_
_entity.id
_entity.type
_entity.pdbx_description
1 polymer ?
#
loop_
_entity_poly.entity_id
_entity_poly.type
_entity_poly.pdbx_seq_one_letter_code
_entity_poly.pdbx_strand_id
1 'polypeptide(L)'
;MRLQEVKLRLSFLTVKSTSVNQSMQEKLINLGIDVWKKRPDMTSPLLEKEIFSIDKDIILLLGKKDKVLPKKDKEHFFRTLTKSIGRQDFQQLNKLSQSKEVTHIFLLDADLPKNSEQLMHVNIVSFPSITEIRSSRENKEKFLVSLHKLNL
;
A
#
# COMPACT_ATOMS: atom_id res chain seq x y z
N MET A 1 46.81 -4.05 -15.05
CA MET A 1 46.00 -3.79 -13.90
C MET A 1 44.74 -3.05 -14.21
N ARG A 2 44.86 -2.17 -14.93
CA ARG A 2 43.78 -1.31 -15.20
C ARG A 2 42.79 -1.85 -16.12
N LEU A 3 43.18 -2.61 -17.09
CA LEU A 3 42.34 -3.33 -18.01
C LEU A 3 41.39 -4.31 -17.32
N GLN A 4 41.85 -4.85 -16.26
CA GLN A 4 41.04 -5.76 -15.47
C GLN A 4 39.86 -5.08 -14.84
N GLU A 5 40.04 -3.87 -14.39
CA GLU A 5 38.97 -3.10 -13.84
C GLU A 5 37.91 -2.78 -14.88
N VAL A 6 38.32 -2.48 -16.07
CA VAL A 6 37.38 -2.26 -17.17
C VAL A 6 36.58 -3.50 -17.49
N LYS A 7 37.19 -4.64 -17.50
CA LYS A 7 36.49 -5.89 -17.73
C LYS A 7 35.55 -6.26 -16.59
N LEU A 8 35.95 -5.97 -15.38
CA LEU A 8 35.13 -6.23 -14.23
C LEU A 8 33.82 -5.49 -14.25
N ARG A 9 33.74 -4.40 -14.94
CA ARG A 9 32.50 -3.65 -15.05
C ARG A 9 31.34 -4.48 -15.54
N LEU A 10 31.55 -5.37 -16.43
CA LEU A 10 30.53 -6.21 -17.00
C LEU A 10 29.97 -7.21 -15.99
N SER A 11 30.85 -7.74 -15.16
CA SER A 11 30.42 -8.69 -14.14
C SER A 11 29.66 -8.04 -12.98
N PHE A 12 29.79 -6.76 -12.82
CA PHE A 12 29.17 -6.04 -11.73
C PHE A 12 27.68 -5.98 -11.81
N LEU A 13 27.12 -6.04 -13.00
CA LEU A 13 25.69 -6.05 -13.20
C LEU A 13 25.01 -7.22 -12.52
N THR A 14 25.75 -8.22 -12.19
CA THR A 14 25.24 -9.43 -11.53
C THR A 14 25.50 -9.45 -10.04
N VAL A 15 26.03 -8.39 -9.49
CA VAL A 15 26.37 -8.33 -8.07
C VAL A 15 25.10 -8.38 -7.22
N LYS A 16 25.07 -9.29 -6.30
CA LYS A 16 23.94 -9.57 -5.44
C LYS A 16 24.10 -9.01 -4.03
N SER A 17 25.34 -8.80 -3.61
CA SER A 17 25.64 -8.28 -2.28
C SER A 17 25.45 -6.78 -2.20
N THR A 18 24.74 -6.31 -1.19
CA THR A 18 24.52 -4.88 -0.96
C THR A 18 25.83 -4.12 -0.72
N SER A 19 26.75 -4.71 0.02
CA SER A 19 28.05 -4.09 0.30
C SER A 19 28.92 -3.95 -0.95
N VAL A 20 28.88 -4.93 -1.82
CA VAL A 20 29.58 -4.88 -3.11
C VAL A 20 28.94 -3.82 -4.02
N ASN A 21 27.63 -3.71 -4.00
CA ASN A 21 26.93 -2.69 -4.76
C ASN A 21 27.30 -1.28 -4.32
N GLN A 22 27.44 -1.04 -3.02
CA GLN A 22 27.87 0.25 -2.50
C GLN A 22 29.28 0.60 -2.96
N SER A 23 30.23 -0.32 -2.83
CA SER A 23 31.58 -0.11 -3.32
C SER A 23 31.64 0.21 -4.81
N MET A 24 30.80 -0.43 -5.59
CA MET A 24 30.68 -0.15 -7.02
C MET A 24 30.13 1.23 -7.31
N GLN A 25 29.11 1.64 -6.60
CA GLN A 25 28.54 2.97 -6.75
C GLN A 25 29.56 4.06 -6.46
N GLU A 26 30.36 3.89 -5.42
CA GLU A 26 31.46 4.82 -5.10
C GLU A 26 32.47 4.91 -6.22
N LYS A 27 32.87 3.80 -6.81
CA LYS A 27 33.79 3.77 -7.94
C LYS A 27 33.22 4.49 -9.17
N LEU A 28 31.95 4.28 -9.45
CA LEU A 28 31.27 4.94 -10.57
C LEU A 28 31.18 6.46 -10.37
N ILE A 29 30.90 6.90 -9.16
CA ILE A 29 30.86 8.33 -8.81
C ILE A 29 32.25 8.96 -8.99
N ASN A 30 33.30 8.26 -8.54
CA ASN A 30 34.68 8.73 -8.71
C ASN A 30 35.11 8.84 -10.17
N LEU A 31 34.52 8.07 -11.05
CA LEU A 31 34.72 8.12 -12.49
C LEU A 31 33.84 9.19 -13.18
N GLY A 32 33.06 9.95 -12.42
CA GLY A 32 32.14 10.95 -12.98
C GLY A 32 30.89 10.36 -13.62
N ILE A 33 30.59 9.11 -13.30
CA ILE A 33 29.38 8.46 -13.80
C ILE A 33 28.25 8.65 -12.80
N ASP A 34 27.17 9.24 -13.25
CA ASP A 34 25.98 9.40 -12.43
C ASP A 34 25.34 8.06 -12.09
N VAL A 35 25.22 7.80 -10.81
CA VAL A 35 24.58 6.58 -10.32
C VAL A 35 23.13 6.87 -9.96
N TRP A 36 22.23 6.18 -10.60
CA TRP A 36 20.82 6.23 -10.25
C TRP A 36 20.60 5.57 -8.89
N LYS A 37 20.39 6.41 -7.90
CA LYS A 37 19.94 5.97 -6.58
C LYS A 37 18.44 6.09 -6.51
N LYS A 38 17.80 5.04 -6.05
CA LYS A 38 16.38 5.13 -5.71
C LYS A 38 16.24 6.15 -4.60
N ARG A 39 15.55 7.24 -4.89
CA ARG A 39 15.30 8.27 -3.88
C ARG A 39 14.40 7.70 -2.80
N PRO A 40 14.79 7.79 -1.52
CA PRO A 40 13.96 7.29 -0.43
C PRO A 40 12.62 8.01 -0.31
N ASP A 41 12.53 9.20 -0.83
CA ASP A 41 11.34 10.05 -0.83
C ASP A 41 10.43 9.86 -2.06
N MET A 42 10.88 9.08 -3.05
CA MET A 42 10.02 8.65 -4.17
C MET A 42 9.16 7.43 -3.84
N THR A 43 9.07 7.04 -2.60
CA THR A 43 7.95 6.24 -2.18
C THR A 43 6.69 7.07 -2.44
N SER A 44 5.99 6.69 -3.48
CA SER A 44 4.67 7.24 -3.74
C SER A 44 3.91 7.30 -2.42
N PRO A 45 3.23 8.39 -2.09
CA PRO A 45 2.39 8.42 -0.89
C PRO A 45 1.43 7.23 -0.78
N LEU A 46 1.17 6.58 -1.90
CA LEU A 46 0.40 5.36 -2.00
C LEU A 46 1.13 4.12 -1.47
N LEU A 47 2.47 4.11 -1.49
CA LEU A 47 3.26 2.98 -0.94
C LEU A 47 3.30 2.98 0.58
N GLU A 48 2.99 4.10 1.22
CA GLU A 48 2.85 4.14 2.66
C GLU A 48 1.51 3.57 3.13
N LYS A 49 0.56 3.40 2.25
CA LYS A 49 -0.79 2.91 2.56
C LYS A 49 -1.00 1.53 1.95
N GLU A 50 -1.50 0.62 2.74
CA GLU A 50 -1.95 -0.66 2.22
C GLU A 50 -3.32 -0.48 1.58
N ILE A 51 -3.49 -1.02 0.38
CA ILE A 51 -4.71 -0.92 -0.40
C ILE A 51 -5.31 -2.31 -0.57
N PHE A 52 -6.56 -2.43 -0.25
CA PHE A 52 -7.33 -3.65 -0.48
C PHE A 52 -8.57 -3.33 -1.30
N SER A 53 -9.05 -4.29 -2.06
CA SER A 53 -10.35 -4.18 -2.71
C SER A 53 -11.28 -5.29 -2.27
N ILE A 54 -12.55 -4.97 -2.12
CA ILE A 54 -13.61 -5.95 -1.94
C ILE A 54 -14.38 -6.01 -3.24
N ASP A 55 -14.44 -7.20 -3.81
CA ASP A 55 -14.90 -7.44 -5.18
C ASP A 55 -14.17 -6.51 -6.17
N LYS A 56 -14.79 -5.53 -6.74
CA LYS A 56 -14.11 -4.55 -7.61
C LYS A 56 -14.58 -3.13 -7.37
N ASP A 57 -15.61 -3.00 -6.58
CA ASP A 57 -16.33 -1.75 -6.39
C ASP A 57 -16.00 -1.02 -5.09
N ILE A 58 -15.41 -1.70 -4.12
CA ILE A 58 -15.06 -1.12 -2.82
C ILE A 58 -13.55 -1.17 -2.62
N ILE A 59 -12.96 -0.05 -2.30
CA ILE A 59 -11.54 0.06 -1.98
C ILE A 59 -11.37 0.42 -0.50
N LEU A 60 -10.41 -0.23 0.14
CA LEU A 60 -10.03 0.00 1.52
C LEU A 60 -8.61 0.54 1.57
N LEU A 61 -8.43 1.67 2.22
CA LEU A 61 -7.11 2.24 2.49
C LEU A 61 -6.82 2.13 3.98
N LEU A 62 -5.71 1.49 4.30
CA LEU A 62 -5.23 1.31 5.67
C LEU A 62 -4.23 2.39 6.04
N GLY A 63 -4.42 2.97 7.21
CA GLY A 63 -3.50 3.94 7.79
C GLY A 63 -2.29 3.28 8.44
N LYS A 64 -1.41 4.12 8.97
CA LYS A 64 -0.14 3.67 9.57
C LYS A 64 -0.33 2.73 10.77
N LYS A 65 -1.35 2.96 11.59
CA LYS A 65 -1.64 2.13 12.75
C LYS A 65 -1.94 0.67 12.38
N ASP A 66 -2.63 0.47 11.27
CA ASP A 66 -3.05 -0.85 10.85
C ASP A 66 -1.99 -1.61 10.04
N LYS A 67 -0.98 -0.92 9.54
CA LYS A 67 0.15 -1.56 8.86
C LYS A 67 0.92 -2.53 9.73
N VAL A 68 1.04 -2.21 11.01
CA VAL A 68 1.80 -3.03 11.97
C VAL A 68 1.02 -4.26 12.44
N LEU A 69 -0.25 -4.37 12.10
CA LEU A 69 -1.04 -5.54 12.44
C LEU A 69 -0.53 -6.79 11.73
N PRO A 70 -0.56 -7.96 12.40
CA PRO A 70 -0.26 -9.23 11.75
C PRO A 70 -1.17 -9.46 10.55
N LYS A 71 -0.62 -10.07 9.51
CA LYS A 71 -1.37 -10.39 8.29
C LYS A 71 -2.64 -11.21 8.58
N LYS A 72 -2.55 -12.16 9.49
CA LYS A 72 -3.71 -12.99 9.90
C LYS A 72 -4.85 -12.16 10.47
N ASP A 73 -4.55 -11.15 11.27
CA ASP A 73 -5.56 -10.28 11.88
C ASP A 73 -6.24 -9.41 10.83
N LYS A 74 -5.49 -8.88 9.88
CA LYS A 74 -6.03 -8.14 8.75
C LYS A 74 -6.95 -9.02 7.89
N GLU A 75 -6.50 -10.20 7.53
CA GLU A 75 -7.29 -11.15 6.74
C GLU A 75 -8.58 -11.55 7.46
N HIS A 76 -8.50 -11.80 8.76
CA HIS A 76 -9.67 -12.11 9.55
C HIS A 76 -10.68 -10.96 9.55
N PHE A 77 -10.20 -9.74 9.74
CA PHE A 77 -11.04 -8.55 9.71
C PHE A 77 -11.72 -8.39 8.33
N PHE A 78 -10.96 -8.51 7.24
CA PHE A 78 -11.50 -8.36 5.90
C PHE A 78 -12.49 -9.46 5.53
N ARG A 79 -12.25 -10.68 5.92
CA ARG A 79 -13.21 -11.78 5.72
C ARG A 79 -14.52 -11.51 6.46
N THR A 80 -14.44 -11.05 7.68
CA THR A 80 -15.62 -10.71 8.47
C THR A 80 -16.37 -9.53 7.86
N LEU A 81 -15.64 -8.50 7.44
CA LEU A 81 -16.20 -7.34 6.76
C LEU A 81 -16.90 -7.74 5.47
N THR A 82 -16.23 -8.50 4.62
CA THR A 82 -16.75 -8.95 3.33
C THR A 82 -18.06 -9.71 3.51
N LYS A 83 -18.10 -10.63 4.47
CA LYS A 83 -19.33 -11.38 4.82
C LYS A 83 -20.44 -10.46 5.32
N SER A 84 -20.10 -9.47 6.15
CA SER A 84 -21.08 -8.55 6.74
C SER A 84 -21.81 -7.72 5.71
N ILE A 85 -21.16 -7.40 4.61
CA ILE A 85 -21.74 -6.61 3.52
C ILE A 85 -22.25 -7.47 2.35
N GLY A 86 -22.26 -8.80 2.52
CA GLY A 86 -22.74 -9.71 1.49
C GLY A 86 -21.86 -9.85 0.27
N ARG A 87 -20.57 -9.59 0.41
CA ARG A 87 -19.58 -9.73 -0.66
C ARG A 87 -18.80 -11.04 -0.53
N GLN A 88 -18.07 -11.40 -1.57
CA GLN A 88 -17.42 -12.71 -1.62
C GLN A 88 -15.92 -12.66 -1.40
N ASP A 89 -15.23 -11.79 -2.09
CA ASP A 89 -13.78 -11.78 -2.13
C ASP A 89 -13.16 -10.44 -1.76
N PHE A 90 -11.95 -10.50 -1.24
CA PHE A 90 -11.09 -9.36 -1.07
C PHE A 90 -9.69 -9.69 -1.56
N GLN A 91 -8.97 -8.69 -2.02
CA GLN A 91 -7.60 -8.83 -2.49
C GLN A 91 -6.77 -7.60 -2.15
N GLN A 92 -5.48 -7.81 -1.97
CA GLN A 92 -4.53 -6.72 -1.80
C GLN A 92 -4.13 -6.16 -3.16
N LEU A 93 -4.12 -4.84 -3.27
CA LEU A 93 -3.73 -4.13 -4.48
C LEU A 93 -2.39 -3.44 -4.29
N ASN A 94 -1.59 -3.40 -5.34
CA ASN A 94 -0.33 -2.66 -5.34
C ASN A 94 -0.50 -1.19 -5.67
N LYS A 95 -1.58 -0.85 -6.35
CA LYS A 95 -1.90 0.52 -6.76
C LYS A 95 -3.38 0.77 -6.59
N LEU A 96 -3.73 2.01 -6.31
CA LEU A 96 -5.10 2.46 -6.41
C LEU A 96 -5.48 2.36 -7.91
N SER A 97 -6.19 1.32 -8.23
CA SER A 97 -6.64 1.11 -9.60
C SER A 97 -7.61 2.21 -9.98
N GLN A 98 -7.43 2.77 -11.14
CA GLN A 98 -8.41 3.67 -11.77
C GLN A 98 -9.60 2.86 -12.32
N SER A 99 -10.05 1.89 -11.55
CA SER A 99 -11.20 1.10 -11.94
C SER A 99 -12.42 2.00 -12.00
N LYS A 100 -13.04 2.06 -13.15
CA LYS A 100 -14.32 2.76 -13.33
C LYS A 100 -15.46 2.12 -12.53
N GLU A 101 -15.21 0.97 -11.98
CA GLU A 101 -16.19 0.19 -11.21
C GLU A 101 -16.21 0.55 -9.73
N VAL A 102 -15.25 1.35 -9.25
CA VAL A 102 -15.17 1.73 -7.84
C VAL A 102 -16.32 2.68 -7.49
N THR A 103 -17.11 2.27 -6.52
CA THR A 103 -18.25 3.04 -6.02
C THR A 103 -18.01 3.61 -4.62
N HIS A 104 -17.22 2.94 -3.82
CA HIS A 104 -16.93 3.32 -2.43
C HIS A 104 -15.44 3.21 -2.13
N ILE A 105 -14.97 4.15 -1.32
CA ILE A 105 -13.62 4.11 -0.72
C ILE A 105 -13.78 4.22 0.79
N PHE A 106 -13.27 3.24 1.51
CA PHE A 106 -13.22 3.22 2.97
C PHE A 106 -11.83 3.60 3.44
N LEU A 107 -11.75 4.63 4.24
CA LEU A 107 -10.52 5.09 4.86
C LEU A 107 -10.48 4.59 6.30
N LEU A 108 -9.60 3.64 6.58
CA LEU A 108 -9.38 3.11 7.92
C LEU A 108 -8.22 3.83 8.59
N ASP A 109 -8.51 4.91 9.30
CA ASP A 109 -7.51 5.82 9.88
C ASP A 109 -6.47 6.27 8.82
N ALA A 110 -6.95 6.53 7.62
CA ALA A 110 -6.14 6.90 6.48
C ALA A 110 -6.66 8.19 5.83
N ASP A 111 -5.76 8.93 5.21
CA ASP A 111 -6.11 10.11 4.43
C ASP A 111 -6.17 9.78 2.94
N LEU A 112 -6.99 10.51 2.22
CA LEU A 112 -7.02 10.41 0.77
C LEU A 112 -5.70 10.87 0.14
N PRO A 113 -5.26 10.22 -0.91
CA PRO A 113 -4.14 10.71 -1.71
C PRO A 113 -4.45 12.09 -2.30
N LYS A 114 -3.45 12.96 -2.35
CA LYS A 114 -3.61 14.35 -2.82
C LYS A 114 -4.09 14.49 -4.26
N ASN A 115 -3.92 13.46 -5.08
CA ASN A 115 -4.31 13.45 -6.49
C ASN A 115 -5.64 12.73 -6.74
N SER A 116 -6.58 12.90 -5.83
CA SER A 116 -7.87 12.20 -5.88
C SER A 116 -8.96 12.89 -6.72
N GLU A 117 -8.60 13.85 -7.56
CA GLU A 117 -9.54 14.56 -8.43
C GLU A 117 -10.38 13.65 -9.34
N GLN A 118 -9.86 12.47 -9.64
CA GLN A 118 -10.53 11.46 -10.45
C GLN A 118 -11.62 10.69 -9.69
N LEU A 119 -11.77 10.95 -8.40
CA LEU A 119 -12.68 10.22 -7.52
C LEU A 119 -13.98 10.99 -7.24
N MET A 120 -14.34 11.95 -8.08
CA MET A 120 -15.49 12.84 -7.87
C MET A 120 -16.85 12.12 -7.79
N HIS A 121 -16.92 10.89 -8.28
CA HIS A 121 -18.15 10.10 -8.30
C HIS A 121 -18.15 8.94 -7.29
N VAL A 122 -17.17 8.89 -6.42
CA VAL A 122 -16.99 7.80 -5.46
C VAL A 122 -17.40 8.24 -4.08
N ASN A 123 -18.14 7.41 -3.38
CA ASN A 123 -18.50 7.66 -1.99
C ASN A 123 -17.31 7.36 -1.08
N ILE A 124 -16.84 8.37 -0.38
CA ILE A 124 -15.70 8.25 0.52
C ILE A 124 -16.19 8.26 1.95
N VAL A 125 -15.86 7.22 2.70
CA VAL A 125 -16.28 7.06 4.09
C VAL A 125 -15.06 6.81 4.97
N SER A 126 -14.94 7.59 6.03
CA SER A 126 -13.86 7.45 7.00
C SER A 126 -14.31 6.60 8.18
N PHE A 127 -13.48 5.65 8.55
CA PHE A 127 -13.66 4.79 9.71
C PHE A 127 -12.43 4.85 10.62
N PRO A 128 -12.60 4.47 11.90
CA PRO A 128 -11.45 4.28 12.79
C PRO A 128 -10.52 3.17 12.28
N SER A 129 -9.34 3.06 12.88
CA SER A 129 -8.42 1.96 12.58
C SER A 129 -9.03 0.60 12.92
N ILE A 130 -8.54 -0.46 12.30
CA ILE A 130 -8.96 -1.83 12.61
C ILE A 130 -8.75 -2.13 14.10
N THR A 131 -7.65 -1.67 14.65
CA THR A 131 -7.33 -1.82 16.07
C THR A 131 -8.40 -1.18 16.96
N GLU A 132 -8.83 0.01 16.63
CA GLU A 132 -9.89 0.71 17.39
C GLU A 132 -11.24 0.03 17.23
N ILE A 133 -11.60 -0.41 16.03
CA ILE A 133 -12.84 -1.15 15.78
C ILE A 133 -12.88 -2.42 16.60
N ARG A 134 -11.75 -3.13 16.68
CA ARG A 134 -11.65 -4.39 17.43
C ARG A 134 -11.54 -4.22 18.94
N SER A 135 -11.22 -3.03 19.44
CA SER A 135 -10.91 -2.78 20.84
C SER A 135 -12.11 -2.99 21.78
N SER A 136 -13.31 -2.74 21.31
CA SER A 136 -14.53 -2.91 22.10
C SER A 136 -15.70 -3.40 21.26
N ARG A 137 -16.69 -4.01 21.95
CA ARG A 137 -17.95 -4.42 21.34
C ARG A 137 -18.70 -3.21 20.78
N GLU A 138 -18.72 -2.13 21.52
CA GLU A 138 -19.39 -0.89 21.12
C GLU A 138 -18.84 -0.33 19.81
N ASN A 139 -17.53 -0.30 19.67
CA ASN A 139 -16.89 0.16 18.43
C ASN A 139 -17.23 -0.73 17.24
N LYS A 140 -17.29 -2.03 17.44
CA LYS A 140 -17.73 -2.98 16.41
C LYS A 140 -19.17 -2.73 15.98
N GLU A 141 -20.06 -2.52 16.94
CA GLU A 141 -21.47 -2.25 16.67
C GLU A 141 -21.65 -0.93 15.93
N LYS A 142 -20.97 0.14 16.33
CA LYS A 142 -20.96 1.44 15.62
C LYS A 142 -20.48 1.29 14.17
N PHE A 143 -19.42 0.53 13.98
CA PHE A 143 -18.88 0.27 12.65
C PHE A 143 -19.88 -0.47 11.76
N LEU A 144 -20.49 -1.54 12.27
CA LEU A 144 -21.50 -2.31 11.54
C LEU A 144 -22.74 -1.48 11.20
N VAL A 145 -23.23 -0.67 12.14
CA VAL A 145 -24.35 0.24 11.88
C VAL A 145 -24.00 1.23 10.78
N SER A 146 -22.78 1.76 10.78
CA SER A 146 -22.32 2.68 9.73
C SER A 146 -22.26 2.00 8.38
N LEU A 147 -21.82 0.75 8.32
CA LEU A 147 -21.80 -0.04 7.09
C LEU A 147 -23.19 -0.30 6.53
N HIS A 148 -24.14 -0.68 7.39
CA HIS A 148 -25.51 -0.95 6.96
C HIS A 148 -26.22 0.29 6.41
N LYS A 149 -25.86 1.47 6.86
CA LYS A 149 -26.38 2.73 6.32
C LYS A 149 -25.93 3.03 4.90
N LEU A 150 -24.87 2.39 4.43
CA LEU A 150 -24.31 2.65 3.10
C LEU A 150 -25.04 1.92 1.97
N ASN A 151 -25.98 1.03 2.27
CA ASN A 151 -26.72 0.26 1.28
C ASN A 151 -25.82 -0.43 0.22
N LEU A 152 -24.80 -1.09 0.68
CA LEU A 152 -23.80 -1.75 -0.16
C LEU A 152 -24.33 -3.02 -0.80
#